data_6733b43348746777f484e4915df98d91
#
_entry.id   6733b43348746777f484e4915df98d91
#
_cell.length_a   1.000
_cell.length_b   1.000
_cell.length_c   1.000
_cell.angle_alpha   90.00
_cell.angle_beta   90.00
_cell.angle_gamma   90.00
#
_symmetry.space_group_name_H-M   'P 1'
#
loop_
_entity.id
_entity.type
_entity.pdbx_description
1 polymer ?
#
loop_
_entity_poly.entity_id
_entity_poly.type
_entity_poly.pdbx_seq_one_letter_code
_entity_poly.pdbx_strand_id
1 'polypeptide(L)'
;MNATKLYRTASGLLFLWAAGNTYGLLMFWHVAGSMSPVRFPVGHSGFSYAQVLLGCGVFCSFCVLFAAYLAWHLGTLARTMPQAIGAVGWILFAYSIVGIYISWIAFSGFVLLLTAAIAICIGWAAWLSTAHRETQQRQSERALA
;
A
#
# COMPACT_ATOMS: atom_id res chain seq x y z
N MET A 1 10.47 -19.47 0.47
CA MET A 1 10.67 -18.00 0.27
C MET A 1 10.50 -17.35 1.63
N ASN A 2 11.37 -16.40 2.04
CA ASN A 2 11.33 -15.83 3.40
C ASN A 2 10.37 -14.63 3.43
N ALA A 3 9.52 -14.51 4.46
CA ALA A 3 8.58 -13.39 4.65
C ALA A 3 9.26 -12.02 4.49
N THR A 4 10.49 -11.87 4.99
CA THR A 4 11.31 -10.65 4.82
C THR A 4 11.52 -10.25 3.36
N LYS A 5 11.81 -11.22 2.48
CA LYS A 5 12.01 -10.92 1.05
C LYS A 5 10.72 -10.44 0.40
N LEU A 6 9.59 -11.06 0.75
CA LEU A 6 8.27 -10.68 0.24
C LEU A 6 7.87 -9.26 0.65
N TYR A 7 8.04 -8.91 1.93
CA TYR A 7 7.76 -7.54 2.40
C TYR A 7 8.66 -6.50 1.73
N ARG A 8 9.94 -6.80 1.52
CA ARG A 8 10.85 -5.89 0.81
C ARG A 8 10.52 -5.74 -0.66
N THR A 9 10.12 -6.82 -1.33
CA THR A 9 9.64 -6.75 -2.72
C THR A 9 8.37 -5.91 -2.81
N ALA A 10 7.39 -6.14 -1.92
CA ALA A 10 6.18 -5.35 -1.85
C ALA A 10 6.47 -3.86 -1.59
N SER A 11 7.40 -3.55 -0.69
CA SER A 11 7.84 -2.17 -0.42
C SER A 11 8.44 -1.51 -1.68
N GLY A 12 9.29 -2.22 -2.42
CA GLY A 12 9.86 -1.72 -3.68
C GLY A 12 8.78 -1.44 -4.74
N LEU A 13 7.79 -2.34 -4.88
CA LEU A 13 6.67 -2.15 -5.80
C LEU A 13 5.78 -0.97 -5.39
N LEU A 14 5.50 -0.80 -4.09
CA LEU A 14 4.76 0.34 -3.56
C LEU A 14 5.51 1.65 -3.80
N PHE A 15 6.82 1.67 -3.61
CA PHE A 15 7.66 2.84 -3.90
C PHE A 15 7.62 3.21 -5.38
N LEU A 16 7.73 2.21 -6.26
CA LEU A 16 7.60 2.41 -7.70
C LEU A 16 6.23 2.97 -8.08
N TRP A 17 5.16 2.46 -7.46
CA TRP A 17 3.83 2.99 -7.66
C TRP A 17 3.71 4.44 -7.19
N ALA A 18 4.21 4.78 -6.00
CA ALA A 18 4.19 6.16 -5.50
C ALA A 18 4.94 7.11 -6.46
N ALA A 19 6.11 6.69 -6.96
CA ALA A 19 6.87 7.46 -7.94
C ALA A 19 6.10 7.68 -9.24
N GLY A 20 5.47 6.62 -9.77
CA GLY A 20 4.62 6.69 -10.98
C GLY A 20 3.41 7.60 -10.79
N ASN A 21 2.74 7.52 -9.63
CA ASN A 21 1.62 8.39 -9.31
C ASN A 21 2.05 9.85 -9.19
N THR A 22 3.17 10.12 -8.52
CA THR A 22 3.72 11.48 -8.40
C THR A 22 4.12 12.05 -9.77
N TYR A 23 4.75 11.24 -10.62
CA TYR A 23 5.08 11.64 -11.98
C TYR A 23 3.82 11.97 -12.79
N GLY A 24 2.79 11.13 -12.71
CA GLY A 24 1.49 11.37 -13.35
C GLY A 24 0.85 12.70 -12.89
N LEU A 25 0.93 13.01 -11.59
CA LEU A 25 0.43 14.27 -11.04
C LEU A 25 1.21 15.49 -11.57
N LEU A 26 2.54 15.39 -11.70
CA LEU A 26 3.36 16.46 -12.27
C LEU A 26 3.01 16.73 -13.73
N MET A 27 2.78 15.67 -14.52
CA MET A 27 2.31 15.81 -15.90
C MET A 27 0.90 16.41 -15.96
N PHE A 28 0.01 15.99 -15.08
CA PHE A 28 -1.35 16.52 -14.98
C PHE A 28 -1.34 18.00 -14.58
N TRP A 29 -0.41 18.45 -13.74
CA TRP A 29 -0.29 19.85 -13.35
C TRP A 29 -0.16 20.80 -14.55
N HIS A 30 0.62 20.42 -15.56
CA HIS A 30 0.79 21.22 -16.77
C HIS A 30 -0.52 21.31 -17.60
N VAL A 31 -1.37 20.28 -17.54
CA VAL A 31 -2.64 20.22 -18.28
C VAL A 31 -3.79 20.86 -17.48
N ALA A 32 -3.72 20.81 -16.15
CA ALA A 32 -4.77 21.31 -15.25
C ALA A 32 -5.06 22.80 -15.43
N GLY A 33 -4.06 23.59 -15.82
CA GLY A 33 -4.21 25.02 -16.11
C GLY A 33 -5.12 25.33 -17.31
N SER A 34 -5.31 24.39 -18.21
CA SER A 34 -6.19 24.50 -19.38
C SER A 34 -7.60 23.94 -19.15
N MET A 35 -7.83 23.28 -18.01
CA MET A 35 -9.14 22.74 -17.68
C MET A 35 -10.10 23.86 -17.26
N SER A 36 -11.35 23.78 -17.77
CA SER A 36 -12.44 24.71 -17.46
C SER A 36 -12.58 24.96 -15.95
N PRO A 37 -12.89 26.19 -15.51
CA PRO A 37 -12.99 26.57 -14.11
C PRO A 37 -14.28 26.04 -13.46
N VAL A 38 -14.58 24.76 -13.59
CA VAL A 38 -15.65 24.12 -12.83
C VAL A 38 -15.26 24.19 -11.36
N ARG A 39 -15.99 24.98 -10.60
CA ARG A 39 -15.78 25.16 -9.15
C ARG A 39 -16.85 24.40 -8.39
N PHE A 40 -16.41 23.66 -7.38
CA PHE A 40 -17.33 23.08 -6.40
C PHE A 40 -17.62 24.12 -5.32
N PRO A 41 -18.89 24.43 -5.05
CA PRO A 41 -19.26 25.28 -3.94
C PRO A 41 -19.05 24.51 -2.62
N VAL A 42 -17.87 24.63 -2.02
CA VAL A 42 -17.59 24.09 -0.70
C VAL A 42 -17.31 25.27 0.23
N GLY A 43 -18.27 25.61 1.09
CA GLY A 43 -18.16 26.74 2.02
C GLY A 43 -18.05 28.10 1.30
N HIS A 44 -17.25 29.02 1.86
CA HIS A 44 -17.06 30.37 1.32
C HIS A 44 -16.01 30.47 0.20
N SER A 45 -15.20 29.42 0.01
CA SER A 45 -14.15 29.36 -1.02
C SER A 45 -14.41 28.20 -1.97
N GLY A 46 -14.80 28.46 -3.21
CA GLY A 46 -14.95 27.43 -4.24
C GLY A 46 -13.58 26.84 -4.64
N PHE A 47 -13.43 25.51 -4.52
CA PHE A 47 -12.26 24.80 -5.05
C PHE A 47 -12.46 24.45 -6.53
N SER A 48 -11.43 24.60 -7.34
CA SER A 48 -11.47 24.09 -8.72
C SER A 48 -11.35 22.57 -8.73
N TYR A 49 -11.95 21.93 -9.73
CA TYR A 49 -11.83 20.47 -9.93
C TYR A 49 -10.36 20.01 -9.96
N ALA A 50 -9.50 20.79 -10.62
CA ALA A 50 -8.07 20.53 -10.69
C ALA A 50 -7.39 20.53 -9.29
N GLN A 51 -7.75 21.47 -8.41
CA GLN A 51 -7.22 21.55 -7.05
C GLN A 51 -7.61 20.33 -6.20
N VAL A 52 -8.88 19.90 -6.30
CA VAL A 52 -9.36 18.70 -5.58
C VAL A 52 -8.63 17.45 -6.08
N LEU A 53 -8.53 17.29 -7.40
CA LEU A 53 -7.88 16.14 -8.00
C LEU A 53 -6.38 16.07 -7.64
N LEU A 54 -5.68 17.19 -7.70
CA LEU A 54 -4.29 17.29 -7.30
C LEU A 54 -4.10 17.00 -5.80
N GLY A 55 -4.95 17.57 -4.94
CA GLY A 55 -4.92 17.33 -3.50
C GLY A 55 -5.12 15.85 -3.16
N CYS A 56 -6.13 15.21 -3.76
CA CYS A 56 -6.37 13.77 -3.61
C CYS A 56 -5.20 12.94 -4.12
N GLY A 57 -4.61 13.29 -5.25
CA GLY A 57 -3.50 12.58 -5.82
C GLY A 57 -2.22 12.68 -4.97
N VAL A 58 -1.91 13.87 -4.44
CA VAL A 58 -0.81 14.08 -3.49
C VAL A 58 -1.04 13.25 -2.23
N PHE A 59 -2.25 13.31 -1.65
CA PHE A 59 -2.60 12.51 -0.49
C PHE A 59 -2.45 11.01 -0.75
N CYS A 60 -2.89 10.53 -1.91
CA CYS A 60 -2.71 9.14 -2.33
C CYS A 60 -1.22 8.76 -2.39
N SER A 61 -0.36 9.61 -2.97
CA SER A 61 1.09 9.37 -3.00
C SER A 61 1.69 9.22 -1.60
N PHE A 62 1.29 10.08 -0.65
CA PHE A 62 1.72 9.95 0.75
C PHE A 62 1.25 8.65 1.40
N CYS A 63 -0.01 8.25 1.19
CA CYS A 63 -0.53 6.99 1.72
C CYS A 63 0.25 5.78 1.19
N VAL A 64 0.57 5.78 -0.11
CA VAL A 64 1.34 4.69 -0.73
C VAL A 64 2.78 4.67 -0.24
N LEU A 65 3.44 5.82 -0.09
CA LEU A 65 4.78 5.93 0.51
C LEU A 65 4.81 5.44 1.95
N PHE A 66 3.80 5.80 2.74
CA PHE A 66 3.67 5.31 4.10
C PHE A 66 3.49 3.79 4.15
N ALA A 67 2.67 3.22 3.27
CA ALA A 67 2.53 1.77 3.13
C ALA A 67 3.84 1.10 2.71
N ALA A 68 4.61 1.71 1.81
CA ALA A 68 5.94 1.22 1.41
C ALA A 68 6.91 1.19 2.59
N TYR A 69 6.93 2.24 3.38
CA TYR A 69 7.74 2.36 4.60
C TYR A 69 7.34 1.29 5.63
N LEU A 70 6.03 1.11 5.88
CA LEU A 70 5.54 0.06 6.78
C LEU A 70 5.94 -1.34 6.29
N ALA A 71 5.78 -1.64 5.00
CA ALA A 71 6.18 -2.91 4.42
C ALA A 71 7.69 -3.16 4.60
N TRP A 72 8.52 -2.13 4.43
CA TRP A 72 9.96 -2.23 4.68
C TRP A 72 10.27 -2.57 6.14
N HIS A 73 9.64 -1.85 7.08
CA HIS A 73 9.78 -2.12 8.51
C HIS A 73 9.30 -3.50 8.91
N LEU A 74 8.16 -3.95 8.40
CA LEU A 74 7.67 -5.31 8.61
C LEU A 74 8.67 -6.35 8.11
N GLY A 75 9.34 -6.09 6.98
CA GLY A 75 10.41 -6.95 6.47
C GLY A 75 11.60 -7.04 7.43
N THR A 76 11.90 -5.99 8.18
CA THR A 76 12.96 -5.98 9.20
C THR A 76 12.50 -6.69 10.47
N LEU A 77 11.29 -6.37 10.97
CA LEU A 77 10.70 -7.01 12.15
C LEU A 77 10.49 -8.51 11.94
N ALA A 78 10.22 -8.97 10.72
CA ALA A 78 10.07 -10.39 10.40
C ALA A 78 11.32 -11.22 10.72
N ARG A 79 12.47 -10.56 10.85
CA ARG A 79 13.73 -11.20 11.29
C ARG A 79 13.92 -11.17 12.79
N THR A 80 13.53 -10.08 13.46
CA THR A 80 13.85 -9.82 14.87
C THR A 80 12.73 -10.20 15.82
N MET A 81 11.47 -9.98 15.44
CA MET A 81 10.29 -10.20 16.28
C MET A 81 9.10 -10.72 15.47
N PRO A 82 9.12 -11.97 14.99
CA PRO A 82 8.04 -12.51 14.14
C PRO A 82 6.66 -12.50 14.83
N GLN A 83 6.63 -12.47 16.17
CA GLN A 83 5.39 -12.47 16.94
C GLN A 83 4.60 -11.15 16.84
N ALA A 84 5.28 -10.01 16.60
CA ALA A 84 4.65 -8.69 16.55
C ALA A 84 3.99 -8.37 15.20
N ILE A 85 4.28 -9.14 14.14
CA ILE A 85 3.93 -8.79 12.76
C ILE A 85 2.51 -9.19 12.37
N GLY A 86 1.92 -10.22 13.03
CA GLY A 86 0.69 -10.85 12.55
C GLY A 86 -0.44 -9.85 12.24
N ALA A 87 -0.83 -9.02 13.20
CA ALA A 87 -1.93 -8.07 13.03
C ALA A 87 -1.63 -6.98 11.99
N VAL A 88 -0.43 -6.39 12.04
CA VAL A 88 -0.04 -5.29 11.14
C VAL A 88 0.09 -5.78 9.69
N GLY A 89 0.60 -6.99 9.48
CA GLY A 89 0.67 -7.62 8.15
C GLY A 89 -0.71 -7.81 7.53
N TRP A 90 -1.69 -8.25 8.31
CA TRP A 90 -3.07 -8.42 7.86
C TRP A 90 -3.79 -7.10 7.59
N ILE A 91 -3.53 -6.05 8.38
CA ILE A 91 -4.04 -4.70 8.13
C ILE A 91 -3.49 -4.16 6.80
N LEU A 92 -2.18 -4.34 6.56
CA LEU A 92 -1.57 -3.90 5.31
C LEU A 92 -2.08 -4.71 4.11
N PHE A 93 -2.38 -6.00 4.29
CA PHE A 93 -3.04 -6.83 3.28
C PHE A 93 -4.45 -6.32 2.97
N ALA A 94 -5.27 -6.05 3.98
CA ALA A 94 -6.62 -5.48 3.80
C ALA A 94 -6.56 -4.12 3.06
N TYR A 95 -5.61 -3.26 3.42
CA TYR A 95 -5.35 -2.01 2.68
C TYR A 95 -5.05 -2.27 1.20
N SER A 96 -4.25 -3.30 0.90
CA SER A 96 -3.91 -3.66 -0.49
C SER A 96 -5.12 -4.18 -1.28
N ILE A 97 -6.04 -4.90 -0.63
CA ILE A 97 -7.31 -5.34 -1.25
C ILE A 97 -8.17 -4.14 -1.63
N VAL A 98 -8.28 -3.14 -0.75
CA VAL A 98 -8.98 -1.88 -1.07
C VAL A 98 -8.30 -1.19 -2.26
N GLY A 99 -6.96 -1.20 -2.31
CA GLY A 99 -6.19 -0.69 -3.45
C GLY A 99 -6.53 -1.39 -4.77
N ILE A 100 -6.70 -2.72 -4.78
CA ILE A 100 -7.14 -3.48 -5.96
C ILE A 100 -8.53 -3.03 -6.40
N TYR A 101 -9.48 -2.90 -5.47
CA TYR A 101 -10.84 -2.47 -5.78
C TYR A 101 -10.88 -1.07 -6.41
N ILE A 102 -10.13 -0.12 -5.85
CA ILE A 102 -10.01 1.24 -6.40
C ILE A 102 -9.36 1.20 -7.79
N SER A 103 -8.31 0.38 -7.96
CA SER A 103 -7.61 0.24 -9.25
C SER A 103 -8.50 -0.36 -10.34
N TRP A 104 -9.40 -1.27 -9.96
CA TRP A 104 -10.37 -1.87 -10.87
C TRP A 104 -11.35 -0.81 -11.43
N ILE A 105 -11.84 0.10 -10.57
CA ILE A 105 -12.83 1.11 -10.96
C ILE A 105 -12.20 2.30 -11.69
N ALA A 106 -11.01 2.74 -11.25
CA ALA A 106 -10.46 4.04 -11.64
C ALA A 106 -9.31 3.99 -12.64
N PHE A 107 -8.64 2.83 -12.82
CA PHE A 107 -7.39 2.76 -13.57
C PHE A 107 -7.35 1.67 -14.63
N SER A 108 -6.35 1.74 -15.52
CA SER A 108 -6.09 0.75 -16.57
C SER A 108 -5.50 -0.56 -16.01
N GLY A 109 -5.51 -1.64 -16.83
CA GLY A 109 -5.07 -2.97 -16.44
C GLY A 109 -3.66 -3.05 -15.85
N PHE A 110 -2.72 -2.17 -16.23
CA PHE A 110 -1.37 -2.17 -15.68
C PHE A 110 -1.33 -1.86 -14.17
N VAL A 111 -2.09 -0.84 -13.73
CA VAL A 111 -2.17 -0.47 -12.32
C VAL A 111 -2.83 -1.58 -11.50
N LEU A 112 -3.85 -2.24 -12.07
CA LEU A 112 -4.50 -3.39 -11.45
C LEU A 112 -3.53 -4.57 -11.25
N LEU A 113 -2.72 -4.90 -12.27
CA LEU A 113 -1.71 -5.96 -12.15
C LEU A 113 -0.67 -5.64 -11.07
N LEU A 114 -0.23 -4.40 -11.00
CA LEU A 114 0.74 -3.95 -10.00
C LEU A 114 0.16 -4.06 -8.58
N THR A 115 -1.06 -3.58 -8.35
CA THR A 115 -1.73 -3.66 -7.04
C THR A 115 -2.02 -5.10 -6.64
N ALA A 116 -2.40 -5.98 -7.59
CA ALA A 116 -2.58 -7.40 -7.34
C ALA A 116 -1.26 -8.08 -6.93
N ALA A 117 -0.16 -7.78 -7.61
CA ALA A 117 1.17 -8.30 -7.26
C ALA A 117 1.59 -7.88 -5.84
N ILE A 118 1.36 -6.62 -5.48
CA ILE A 118 1.62 -6.11 -4.12
C ILE A 118 0.79 -6.87 -3.08
N ALA A 119 -0.51 -7.02 -3.32
CA ALA A 119 -1.40 -7.72 -2.39
C ALA A 119 -1.00 -9.19 -2.21
N ILE A 120 -0.65 -9.89 -3.28
CA ILE A 120 -0.15 -11.27 -3.22
C ILE A 120 1.13 -11.35 -2.38
N CYS A 121 2.10 -10.47 -2.60
CA CYS A 121 3.35 -10.44 -1.82
C CYS A 121 3.09 -10.22 -0.33
N ILE A 122 2.23 -9.25 0.02
CA ILE A 122 1.93 -8.91 1.41
C ILE A 122 1.10 -10.02 2.07
N GLY A 123 0.08 -10.54 1.40
CA GLY A 123 -0.77 -11.62 1.91
C GLY A 123 0.03 -12.90 2.18
N TRP A 124 0.90 -13.28 1.23
CA TRP A 124 1.77 -14.44 1.40
C TRP A 124 2.78 -14.24 2.55
N ALA A 125 3.34 -13.03 2.68
CA ALA A 125 4.25 -12.69 3.77
C ALA A 125 3.55 -12.74 5.14
N ALA A 126 2.33 -12.21 5.24
CA ALA A 126 1.53 -12.24 6.45
C ALA A 126 1.17 -13.69 6.84
N TRP A 127 0.78 -14.51 5.88
CA TRP A 127 0.48 -15.93 6.11
C TRP A 127 1.70 -16.71 6.61
N LEU A 128 2.87 -16.54 5.98
CA LEU A 128 4.11 -17.18 6.44
C LEU A 128 4.49 -16.76 7.87
N SER A 129 4.26 -15.50 8.22
CA SER A 129 4.56 -14.98 9.55
C SER A 129 3.64 -15.58 10.61
N THR A 130 2.37 -15.83 10.31
CA THR A 130 1.41 -16.47 11.24
C THR A 130 1.67 -17.97 11.39
N ALA A 131 1.98 -18.67 10.31
CA ALA A 131 2.29 -20.10 10.34
C ALA A 131 3.51 -20.45 11.21
N HIS A 132 4.56 -19.61 11.14
CA HIS A 132 5.72 -19.77 12.01
C HIS A 132 5.38 -19.59 13.50
N ARG A 133 4.47 -18.70 13.83
CA ARG A 133 4.03 -18.46 15.21
C ARG A 133 3.34 -19.69 15.81
N GLU A 134 2.43 -20.30 15.09
CA GLU A 134 1.72 -21.51 15.56
C GLU A 134 2.67 -22.67 15.82
N THR A 135 3.67 -22.83 14.94
CA THR A 135 4.66 -23.90 15.11
C THR A 135 5.51 -23.71 16.36
N GLN A 136 5.92 -22.48 16.66
CA GLN A 136 6.70 -22.18 17.86
C GLN A 136 5.89 -22.35 19.15
N GLN A 137 4.62 -21.93 19.16
CA GLN A 137 3.73 -22.14 20.31
C GLN A 137 3.56 -23.63 20.62
N ARG A 138 3.28 -24.45 19.62
CA ARG A 138 3.17 -25.91 19.80
C ARG A 138 4.45 -26.58 20.31
N GLN A 139 5.61 -26.07 19.91
CA GLN A 139 6.89 -26.57 20.40
C GLN A 139 7.14 -26.20 21.86
N SER A 140 6.79 -24.98 22.28
CA SER A 140 6.93 -24.56 23.68
C SER A 140 5.96 -25.28 24.60
N GLU A 141 4.73 -25.55 24.17
CA GLU A 141 3.75 -26.35 24.94
C GLU A 141 4.21 -27.78 25.13
N ARG A 142 4.82 -28.40 24.09
CA ARG A 142 5.40 -29.76 24.19
C ARG A 142 6.64 -29.85 25.07
N ALA A 143 7.39 -28.75 25.22
CA ALA A 143 8.55 -28.71 26.09
C ALA A 143 8.20 -28.50 27.57
N LEU A 144 6.98 -28.06 27.86
CA LEU A 144 6.46 -27.83 29.23
C LEU A 144 5.62 -29.02 29.76
N ALA A 145 5.19 -29.94 28.88
CA ALA A 145 4.47 -31.15 29.22
C ALA A 145 5.41 -32.33 29.44
#